data_36e04932fcd27874ec51c19730012d71
#
_entry.id   36e04932fcd27874ec51c19730012d71
#
_cell.length_a   1.000
_cell.length_b   1.000
_cell.length_c   1.000
_cell.angle_alpha   90.00
_cell.angle_beta   90.00
_cell.angle_gamma   90.00
#
_symmetry.space_group_name_H-M   'P 1'
#
loop_
_entity.id
_entity.type
_entity.pdbx_description
1 polymer ?
#
loop_
_entity_poly.entity_id
_entity_poly.type
_entity_poly.pdbx_seq_one_letter_code
_entity_poly.pdbx_strand_id
1 'polypeptide(L)'
;MKMTRGLWNLKAIMRRQDIVKMLDNHHVPRQSWGAGTARTLDDLFEYHRRERLYFRNGTGNGHSNGNGSSARLIIDVHSVVVLVYHQFRRKWLELFEDRQVFKNGDVLRRNNFDGIAETMRRTGSMRCEAKRCLKEELGLGDPSKYELSNHCRTEDCKPCPSEKWPGLLAVYHRHIFECTISRELYCSDGYVETKKKDGRQIYFKWRPRAQFQLSI
;
A
#
# COMPACT_ATOMS: atom_id res chain seq x y z
N MET A 1 2.33 -10.15 42.38
CA MET A 1 1.35 -9.68 41.38
C MET A 1 2.10 -8.99 40.24
N LYS A 2 2.39 -9.73 39.14
CA LYS A 2 3.18 -9.21 38.02
C LYS A 2 2.21 -8.47 37.11
N MET A 3 2.33 -7.14 37.02
CA MET A 3 1.64 -6.32 36.03
C MET A 3 2.15 -6.72 34.63
N THR A 4 1.31 -7.38 33.89
CA THR A 4 1.47 -7.60 32.45
C THR A 4 1.47 -6.24 31.77
N ARG A 5 2.61 -5.85 31.18
CA ARG A 5 2.76 -4.65 30.34
C ARG A 5 1.75 -4.74 29.19
N GLY A 6 0.74 -3.88 29.28
CA GLY A 6 -0.39 -3.88 28.39
C GLY A 6 0.02 -3.69 26.94
N LEU A 7 -0.44 -4.58 26.10
CA LEU A 7 -0.69 -4.32 24.69
C LEU A 7 -1.66 -3.12 24.65
N TRP A 8 -1.14 -1.96 24.32
CA TRP A 8 -1.96 -0.82 23.95
C TRP A 8 -2.70 -1.22 22.66
N ASN A 9 -3.91 -1.72 22.84
CA ASN A 9 -4.84 -2.00 21.74
C ASN A 9 -5.35 -0.63 21.26
N LEU A 10 -4.51 0.09 20.50
CA LEU A 10 -4.81 1.42 19.92
C LEU A 10 -5.87 1.28 18.81
N LYS A 11 -7.04 0.72 19.15
CA LYS A 11 -8.23 0.69 18.29
C LYS A 11 -8.94 2.06 18.26
N ALA A 12 -8.57 3.00 19.12
CA ALA A 12 -9.16 4.33 19.15
C ALA A 12 -8.44 5.28 18.18
N ILE A 13 -9.19 6.09 17.47
CA ILE A 13 -8.64 7.19 16.67
C ILE A 13 -7.96 8.16 17.64
N MET A 14 -6.64 8.27 17.53
CA MET A 14 -5.84 9.17 18.35
C MET A 14 -6.05 10.62 17.88
N ARG A 15 -6.06 11.55 18.83
CA ARG A 15 -6.05 12.99 18.50
C ARG A 15 -4.66 13.37 17.94
N ARG A 16 -4.62 14.41 17.12
CA ARG A 16 -3.37 14.92 16.53
C ARG A 16 -2.26 15.15 17.57
N GLN A 17 -2.61 15.76 18.71
CA GLN A 17 -1.67 16.03 19.81
C GLN A 17 -1.07 14.75 20.40
N ASP A 18 -1.86 13.69 20.51
CA ASP A 18 -1.40 12.40 21.05
C ASP A 18 -0.42 11.73 20.07
N ILE A 19 -0.67 11.84 18.76
CA ILE A 19 0.27 11.37 17.73
C ILE A 19 1.57 12.15 17.78
N VAL A 20 1.53 13.48 17.87
CA VAL A 20 2.75 14.32 18.00
C VAL A 20 3.55 13.90 19.22
N LYS A 21 2.90 13.81 20.39
CA LYS A 21 3.55 13.40 21.64
C LYS A 21 4.18 11.99 21.54
N MET A 22 3.51 11.08 20.86
CA MET A 22 4.04 9.74 20.62
C MET A 22 5.27 9.76 19.73
N LEU A 23 5.25 10.55 18.63
CA LEU A 23 6.41 10.71 17.73
C LEU A 23 7.60 11.32 18.48
N ASP A 24 7.37 12.33 19.33
CA ASP A 24 8.40 12.97 20.14
C ASP A 24 9.01 12.02 21.18
N ASN A 25 8.16 11.24 21.87
CA ASN A 25 8.62 10.21 22.83
C ASN A 25 9.48 9.11 22.17
N HIS A 26 9.26 8.84 20.90
CA HIS A 26 10.06 7.89 20.12
C HIS A 26 11.20 8.56 19.32
N HIS A 27 11.43 9.86 19.53
CA HIS A 27 12.48 10.65 18.87
C HIS A 27 12.44 10.52 17.33
N VAL A 28 11.23 10.48 16.75
CA VAL A 28 11.05 10.35 15.29
C VAL A 28 11.48 11.64 14.60
N PRO A 29 12.52 11.61 13.73
CA PRO A 29 12.95 12.80 13.00
C PRO A 29 11.92 13.17 11.94
N ARG A 30 11.42 14.43 11.97
CA ARG A 30 10.37 14.92 11.06
C ARG A 30 10.84 16.01 10.10
N GLN A 31 12.14 16.35 10.12
CA GLN A 31 12.69 17.48 9.36
C GLN A 31 12.57 17.29 7.84
N SER A 32 12.57 16.04 7.37
CA SER A 32 12.41 15.70 5.96
C SER A 32 10.96 15.46 5.52
N TRP A 33 10.00 15.55 6.46
CA TRP A 33 8.59 15.30 6.13
C TRP A 33 8.02 16.44 5.28
N GLY A 34 7.32 16.07 4.21
CA GLY A 34 6.80 17.02 3.22
C GLY A 34 7.78 17.39 2.11
N ALA A 35 9.01 16.84 2.13
CA ALA A 35 10.01 17.04 1.07
C ALA A 35 10.12 15.81 0.18
N GLY A 36 10.33 16.00 -1.12
CA GLY A 36 10.44 14.92 -2.11
C GLY A 36 9.21 14.02 -2.13
N THR A 37 9.42 12.73 -1.92
CA THR A 37 8.35 11.71 -1.84
C THR A 37 7.77 11.55 -0.42
N ALA A 38 8.37 12.15 0.59
CA ALA A 38 7.91 12.08 1.97
C ALA A 38 6.60 12.85 2.16
N ARG A 39 5.70 12.27 2.95
CA ARG A 39 4.42 12.86 3.29
C ARG A 39 4.54 13.76 4.53
N THR A 40 3.58 14.66 4.68
CA THR A 40 3.51 15.58 5.83
C THR A 40 2.96 14.87 7.09
N LEU A 41 3.06 15.56 8.24
CA LEU A 41 2.40 15.15 9.48
C LEU A 41 0.87 15.15 9.32
N ASP A 42 0.33 16.09 8.54
CA ASP A 42 -1.11 16.16 8.28
C ASP A 42 -1.59 14.97 7.46
N ASP A 43 -0.80 14.51 6.49
CA ASP A 43 -1.08 13.27 5.76
C ASP A 43 -1.07 12.05 6.71
N LEU A 44 -0.12 11.95 7.64
CA LEU A 44 -0.06 10.86 8.62
C LEU A 44 -1.31 10.84 9.49
N PHE A 45 -1.69 12.01 10.02
CA PHE A 45 -2.89 12.15 10.81
C PHE A 45 -4.15 11.77 10.03
N GLU A 46 -4.27 12.23 8.79
CA GLU A 46 -5.42 11.92 7.94
C GLU A 46 -5.49 10.43 7.59
N TYR A 47 -4.36 9.76 7.35
CA TYR A 47 -4.31 8.30 7.15
C TYR A 47 -4.76 7.55 8.39
N HIS A 48 -4.32 7.98 9.57
CA HIS A 48 -4.75 7.39 10.83
C HIS A 48 -6.25 7.62 11.09
N ARG A 49 -6.74 8.86 10.88
CA ARG A 49 -8.16 9.22 11.03
C ARG A 49 -9.07 8.41 10.11
N ARG A 50 -8.59 8.07 8.91
CA ARG A 50 -9.31 7.22 7.95
C ARG A 50 -9.08 5.72 8.17
N GLU A 51 -8.49 5.34 9.29
CA GLU A 51 -8.20 3.94 9.62
C GLU A 51 -7.35 3.20 8.56
N ARG A 52 -6.49 3.92 7.83
CA ARG A 52 -5.59 3.38 6.80
C ARG A 52 -4.22 3.00 7.32
N LEU A 53 -3.85 3.46 8.52
CA LEU A 53 -2.68 3.04 9.25
C LEU A 53 -2.94 3.06 10.76
N TYR A 54 -2.15 2.25 11.47
CA TYR A 54 -2.17 2.14 12.93
C TYR A 54 -0.77 2.17 13.47
N PHE A 55 -0.63 2.66 14.70
CA PHE A 55 0.66 2.67 15.39
C PHE A 55 0.78 1.46 16.31
N ARG A 56 1.98 0.90 16.39
CA ARG A 56 2.34 -0.05 17.44
C ARG A 56 3.79 0.10 17.86
N ASN A 57 4.08 -0.28 19.08
CA ASN A 57 5.45 -0.36 19.57
C ASN A 57 6.13 -1.61 19.01
N GLY A 58 7.26 -1.44 18.34
CA GLY A 58 8.09 -2.56 17.93
C GLY A 58 8.80 -3.14 19.13
N THR A 59 8.62 -4.45 19.40
CA THR A 59 9.49 -5.18 20.30
C THR A 59 10.81 -5.40 19.56
N GLY A 60 11.85 -4.69 19.95
CA GLY A 60 13.18 -4.89 19.38
C GLY A 60 13.72 -6.26 19.78
N ASN A 61 13.47 -7.29 18.98
CA ASN A 61 14.22 -8.55 19.01
C ASN A 61 15.56 -8.36 18.26
N GLY A 62 16.30 -7.32 18.59
CA GLY A 62 17.67 -7.13 18.14
C GLY A 62 18.58 -7.34 19.34
N HIS A 63 19.58 -8.19 19.20
CA HIS A 63 20.64 -8.36 20.18
C HIS A 63 21.11 -6.98 20.66
N SER A 64 20.75 -6.64 21.90
CA SER A 64 21.14 -5.40 22.52
C SER A 64 22.61 -5.53 22.93
N ASN A 65 23.51 -5.00 22.12
CA ASN A 65 24.80 -4.56 22.63
C ASN A 65 24.54 -3.36 23.54
N GLY A 66 24.31 -3.61 24.82
CA GLY A 66 24.58 -2.75 25.98
C GLY A 66 23.97 -1.34 26.09
N ASN A 67 23.44 -0.70 25.02
CA ASN A 67 22.84 0.63 25.08
C ASN A 67 21.37 0.53 24.72
N GLY A 68 20.52 0.82 25.69
CA GLY A 68 19.07 0.74 25.74
C GLY A 68 18.37 0.70 24.37
N SER A 69 17.82 -0.45 24.03
CA SER A 69 16.98 -0.65 22.85
C SER A 69 15.74 0.26 22.94
N SER A 70 15.81 1.46 22.37
CA SER A 70 14.61 2.30 22.24
C SER A 70 13.61 1.57 21.35
N ALA A 71 12.43 1.25 21.89
CA ALA A 71 11.35 0.63 21.13
C ALA A 71 11.02 1.52 19.90
N ARG A 72 11.22 0.98 18.72
CA ARG A 72 10.93 1.71 17.47
C ARG A 72 9.43 1.79 17.25
N LEU A 73 8.96 2.95 16.84
CA LEU A 73 7.57 3.12 16.48
C LEU A 73 7.32 2.53 15.08
N ILE A 74 6.32 1.66 15.01
CA ILE A 74 5.92 0.97 13.77
C ILE A 74 4.54 1.47 13.36
N ILE A 75 4.35 1.68 12.05
CA ILE A 75 3.06 1.87 11.44
C ILE A 75 2.65 0.60 10.68
N ASP A 76 1.47 0.08 10.97
CA ASP A 76 0.84 -0.98 10.20
C ASP A 76 -0.07 -0.35 9.14
N VAL A 77 0.17 -0.69 7.87
CA VAL A 77 -0.54 -0.16 6.70
C VAL A 77 -1.24 -1.29 5.98
N HIS A 78 -2.56 -1.22 5.87
CA HIS A 78 -3.33 -2.18 5.09
C HIS A 78 -3.49 -1.67 3.65
N SER A 79 -3.28 -2.55 2.68
CA SER A 79 -3.45 -2.26 1.27
C SER A 79 -4.15 -3.41 0.55
N VAL A 80 -4.97 -3.06 -0.42
CA VAL A 80 -5.46 -4.00 -1.42
C VAL A 80 -4.57 -3.90 -2.63
N VAL A 81 -4.21 -5.06 -3.18
CA VAL A 81 -3.49 -5.19 -4.45
C VAL A 81 -4.38 -5.98 -5.39
N VAL A 82 -4.56 -5.52 -6.61
CA VAL A 82 -5.30 -6.27 -7.63
C VAL A 82 -4.37 -6.56 -8.79
N LEU A 83 -4.05 -7.85 -8.96
CA LEU A 83 -3.30 -8.35 -10.11
C LEU A 83 -4.29 -8.49 -11.27
N VAL A 84 -4.11 -7.72 -12.33
CA VAL A 84 -5.05 -7.65 -13.45
C VAL A 84 -4.50 -8.43 -14.63
N TYR A 85 -5.32 -9.36 -15.14
CA TYR A 85 -4.96 -10.25 -16.23
C TYR A 85 -5.91 -10.13 -17.42
N HIS A 86 -5.37 -10.42 -18.61
CA HIS A 86 -6.16 -10.57 -19.82
C HIS A 86 -5.62 -11.74 -20.65
N GLN A 87 -6.53 -12.53 -21.23
CA GLN A 87 -6.15 -13.61 -22.16
C GLN A 87 -6.22 -13.10 -23.60
N PHE A 88 -5.05 -12.99 -24.26
CA PHE A 88 -4.94 -12.58 -25.65
C PHE A 88 -4.27 -13.67 -26.47
N ARG A 89 -4.96 -14.18 -27.51
CA ARG A 89 -4.43 -15.21 -28.42
C ARG A 89 -3.78 -16.41 -27.69
N ARG A 90 -4.48 -16.98 -26.71
CA ARG A 90 -4.02 -18.09 -25.84
C ARG A 90 -2.83 -17.76 -24.93
N LYS A 91 -2.38 -16.52 -24.85
CA LYS A 91 -1.35 -16.04 -23.92
C LYS A 91 -1.99 -15.23 -22.81
N TRP A 92 -1.50 -15.40 -21.61
CA TRP A 92 -1.89 -14.54 -20.48
C TRP A 92 -0.99 -13.31 -20.45
N LEU A 93 -1.62 -12.17 -20.35
CA LEU A 93 -0.99 -10.89 -20.11
C LEU A 93 -1.29 -10.45 -18.69
N GLU A 94 -0.33 -9.80 -18.04
CA GLU A 94 -0.50 -9.16 -16.74
C GLU A 94 -0.26 -7.66 -16.85
N LEU A 95 -1.05 -6.90 -16.12
CA LEU A 95 -0.92 -5.45 -16.04
C LEU A 95 0.12 -5.08 -14.97
N PHE A 96 1.03 -4.19 -15.29
CA PHE A 96 2.03 -3.67 -14.37
C PHE A 96 2.16 -2.15 -14.46
N GLU A 97 2.62 -1.52 -13.37
CA GLU A 97 2.95 -0.10 -13.38
C GLU A 97 4.28 0.12 -14.10
N ASP A 98 4.22 0.74 -15.29
CA ASP A 98 5.42 1.06 -16.10
C ASP A 98 6.16 2.27 -15.54
N ARG A 99 5.43 3.36 -15.29
CA ARG A 99 6.02 4.61 -14.79
C ARG A 99 4.99 5.53 -14.16
N GLN A 100 5.50 6.43 -13.33
CA GLN A 100 4.77 7.61 -12.86
C GLN A 100 5.43 8.87 -13.44
N VAL A 101 4.62 9.81 -13.93
CA VAL A 101 5.06 11.11 -14.41
C VAL A 101 4.49 12.17 -13.48
N PHE A 102 5.37 12.93 -12.83
CA PHE A 102 4.99 14.00 -11.92
C PHE A 102 4.69 15.29 -12.68
N LYS A 103 3.97 16.22 -12.05
CA LYS A 103 3.58 17.50 -12.67
C LYS A 103 4.77 18.35 -13.15
N ASN A 104 5.92 18.21 -12.50
CA ASN A 104 7.17 18.89 -12.89
C ASN A 104 7.92 18.17 -14.05
N GLY A 105 7.39 17.10 -14.60
CA GLY A 105 7.97 16.31 -15.66
C GLY A 105 8.89 15.18 -15.21
N ASP A 106 9.17 15.05 -13.91
CA ASP A 106 9.98 13.94 -13.39
C ASP A 106 9.32 12.60 -13.66
N VAL A 107 10.12 11.58 -13.98
CA VAL A 107 9.66 10.24 -14.29
C VAL A 107 10.23 9.24 -13.28
N LEU A 108 9.35 8.54 -12.58
CA LEU A 108 9.72 7.41 -11.72
C LEU A 108 9.29 6.09 -12.39
N ARG A 109 10.25 5.19 -12.65
CA ARG A 109 9.97 3.83 -13.14
C ARG A 109 9.92 2.84 -11.99
N ARG A 110 8.86 2.00 -11.98
CA ARG A 110 8.64 0.97 -10.96
C ARG A 110 8.50 -0.41 -11.60
N ASN A 111 9.57 -0.90 -12.21
CA ASN A 111 9.56 -2.13 -13.02
C ASN A 111 9.12 -3.42 -12.26
N ASN A 112 8.96 -3.35 -10.94
CA ASN A 112 8.69 -4.52 -10.09
C ASN A 112 7.33 -4.46 -9.39
N PHE A 113 6.43 -3.55 -9.78
CA PHE A 113 5.12 -3.46 -9.16
C PHE A 113 4.05 -4.08 -10.07
N ASP A 114 3.60 -5.27 -9.71
CA ASP A 114 2.58 -6.01 -10.43
C ASP A 114 1.19 -5.55 -9.99
N GLY A 115 0.30 -5.28 -10.97
CA GLY A 115 -1.07 -4.88 -10.71
C GLY A 115 -1.24 -3.42 -10.28
N ILE A 116 -2.33 -3.18 -9.59
CA ILE A 116 -2.70 -1.88 -9.02
C ILE A 116 -2.83 -2.02 -7.49
N ALA A 117 -2.53 -0.96 -6.74
CA ALA A 117 -2.60 -1.00 -5.29
C ALA A 117 -3.11 0.29 -4.67
N GLU A 118 -3.95 0.16 -3.66
CA GLU A 118 -4.47 1.26 -2.88
C GLU A 118 -4.48 0.93 -1.38
N THR A 119 -4.25 1.95 -0.55
CA THR A 119 -4.42 1.78 0.90
C THR A 119 -5.89 1.64 1.23
N MET A 120 -6.21 0.72 2.14
CA MET A 120 -7.58 0.43 2.54
C MET A 120 -7.81 0.68 4.03
N ARG A 121 -9.08 0.81 4.42
CA ARG A 121 -9.48 0.78 5.83
C ARG A 121 -9.35 -0.64 6.35
N ARG A 122 -8.80 -0.80 7.55
CA ARG A 122 -8.68 -2.13 8.18
C ARG A 122 -10.04 -2.81 8.37
N THR A 123 -11.08 -2.03 8.67
CA THR A 123 -12.44 -2.53 8.94
C THR A 123 -13.30 -2.63 7.68
N GLY A 124 -12.77 -2.23 6.51
CA GLY A 124 -13.49 -2.27 5.25
C GLY A 124 -13.58 -3.69 4.66
N SER A 125 -14.61 -3.92 3.82
CA SER A 125 -14.66 -5.12 2.99
C SER A 125 -13.55 -5.09 1.95
N MET A 126 -12.58 -6.00 2.05
CA MET A 126 -11.43 -6.11 1.13
C MET A 126 -11.88 -6.21 -0.32
N ARG A 127 -12.96 -6.96 -0.60
CA ARG A 127 -13.52 -7.10 -1.94
C ARG A 127 -14.13 -5.80 -2.47
N CYS A 128 -14.79 -5.01 -1.61
CA CYS A 128 -15.29 -3.69 -2.00
C CYS A 128 -14.15 -2.73 -2.30
N GLU A 129 -13.08 -2.78 -1.51
CA GLU A 129 -11.88 -1.97 -1.75
C GLU A 129 -11.16 -2.39 -3.05
N ALA A 130 -11.12 -3.69 -3.38
CA ALA A 130 -10.58 -4.17 -4.67
C ALA A 130 -11.39 -3.64 -5.86
N LYS A 131 -12.72 -3.68 -5.78
CA LYS A 131 -13.59 -3.11 -6.82
C LYS A 131 -13.43 -1.60 -6.94
N ARG A 132 -13.29 -0.89 -5.80
CA ARG A 132 -13.02 0.55 -5.80
C ARG A 132 -11.68 0.85 -6.47
N CYS A 133 -10.64 0.08 -6.16
CA CYS A 133 -9.31 0.21 -6.77
C CYS A 133 -9.38 0.06 -8.30
N LEU A 134 -10.05 -0.98 -8.81
CA LEU A 134 -10.27 -1.17 -10.25
C LEU A 134 -10.97 0.02 -10.91
N LYS A 135 -11.99 0.57 -10.24
CA LYS A 135 -12.74 1.73 -10.74
C LYS A 135 -11.91 3.01 -10.74
N GLU A 136 -11.19 3.29 -9.65
CA GLU A 136 -10.46 4.54 -9.47
C GLU A 136 -9.16 4.58 -10.29
N GLU A 137 -8.42 3.46 -10.34
CA GLU A 137 -7.12 3.38 -11.00
C GLU A 137 -7.22 3.13 -12.52
N LEU A 138 -8.19 2.29 -12.95
CA LEU A 138 -8.30 1.85 -14.34
C LEU A 138 -9.61 2.28 -15.01
N GLY A 139 -10.53 2.93 -14.30
CA GLY A 139 -11.84 3.28 -14.83
C GLY A 139 -12.80 2.09 -15.00
N LEU A 140 -12.49 0.91 -14.45
CA LEU A 140 -13.26 -0.32 -14.59
C LEU A 140 -14.46 -0.34 -13.63
N GLY A 141 -15.51 0.41 -13.96
CA GLY A 141 -16.69 0.58 -13.10
C GLY A 141 -17.77 -0.48 -13.25
N ASP A 142 -17.77 -1.26 -14.33
CA ASP A 142 -18.79 -2.28 -14.63
C ASP A 142 -18.34 -3.68 -14.19
N PRO A 143 -18.88 -4.22 -13.08
CA PRO A 143 -18.48 -5.52 -12.55
C PRO A 143 -18.84 -6.71 -13.45
N SER A 144 -19.71 -6.54 -14.44
CA SER A 144 -20.08 -7.61 -15.38
C SER A 144 -19.00 -7.90 -16.42
N LYS A 145 -18.04 -6.97 -16.59
CA LYS A 145 -16.97 -7.04 -17.59
C LYS A 145 -15.64 -7.55 -17.07
N TYR A 146 -15.57 -7.93 -15.78
CA TYR A 146 -14.39 -8.52 -15.18
C TYR A 146 -14.75 -9.57 -14.14
N GLU A 147 -13.89 -10.53 -13.96
CA GLU A 147 -13.99 -11.55 -12.93
C GLU A 147 -12.94 -11.26 -11.84
N LEU A 148 -13.40 -10.92 -10.64
CA LEU A 148 -12.56 -10.74 -9.46
C LEU A 148 -12.59 -12.01 -8.61
N SER A 149 -11.42 -12.53 -8.24
CA SER A 149 -11.30 -13.75 -7.42
C SER A 149 -12.12 -13.66 -6.12
N ASN A 150 -12.71 -14.78 -5.70
CA ASN A 150 -13.49 -14.84 -4.46
C ASN A 150 -12.60 -14.83 -3.22
N HIS A 151 -11.37 -15.27 -3.36
CA HIS A 151 -10.39 -15.37 -2.28
C HIS A 151 -9.29 -14.33 -2.51
N CYS A 152 -8.78 -13.76 -1.41
CA CYS A 152 -7.58 -12.96 -1.42
C CYS A 152 -6.45 -13.71 -0.71
N ARG A 153 -5.23 -13.56 -1.24
CA ARG A 153 -4.01 -13.95 -0.55
C ARG A 153 -3.56 -12.79 0.33
N THR A 154 -3.19 -13.07 1.57
CA THR A 154 -2.61 -12.04 2.45
C THR A 154 -1.11 -12.23 2.53
N GLU A 155 -0.37 -11.15 2.37
CA GLU A 155 1.08 -11.09 2.53
C GLU A 155 1.44 -9.99 3.52
N ASP A 156 2.18 -10.37 4.56
CA ASP A 156 2.74 -9.43 5.53
C ASP A 156 4.21 -9.18 5.20
N CYS A 157 4.54 -7.92 4.92
CA CYS A 157 5.93 -7.53 4.70
C CYS A 157 6.65 -7.42 6.06
N LYS A 158 7.93 -7.78 6.08
CA LYS A 158 8.77 -7.50 7.24
C LYS A 158 8.85 -5.99 7.50
N PRO A 159 9.00 -5.55 8.76
CA PRO A 159 9.20 -4.14 9.07
C PRO A 159 10.34 -3.55 8.24
N CYS A 160 10.08 -2.48 7.52
CA CYS A 160 11.07 -1.76 6.72
C CYS A 160 10.98 -0.25 6.99
N PRO A 161 12.05 0.52 6.73
CA PRO A 161 11.98 1.97 6.80
C PRO A 161 10.87 2.52 5.92
N SER A 162 10.06 3.42 6.47
CA SER A 162 8.98 4.05 5.71
C SER A 162 9.52 5.13 4.77
N GLU A 163 9.32 4.97 3.46
CA GLU A 163 9.63 6.02 2.48
C GLU A 163 8.69 7.23 2.61
N LYS A 164 7.42 6.98 3.02
CA LYS A 164 6.41 8.03 3.16
C LYS A 164 6.61 8.87 4.40
N TRP A 165 7.08 8.28 5.47
CA TRP A 165 7.35 8.96 6.75
C TRP A 165 8.72 8.50 7.28
N PRO A 166 9.82 9.08 6.78
CA PRO A 166 11.17 8.76 7.23
C PRO A 166 11.32 8.83 8.75
N GLY A 167 12.02 7.87 9.33
CA GLY A 167 12.15 7.72 10.79
C GLY A 167 11.15 6.76 11.43
N LEU A 168 10.08 6.39 10.73
CA LEU A 168 9.18 5.31 11.12
C LEU A 168 9.57 3.99 10.43
N LEU A 169 9.22 2.87 11.07
CA LEU A 169 9.15 1.58 10.40
C LEU A 169 7.72 1.36 9.89
N ALA A 170 7.58 0.71 8.75
CA ALA A 170 6.29 0.33 8.20
C ALA A 170 6.20 -1.19 8.05
N VAL A 171 5.03 -1.75 8.37
CA VAL A 171 4.63 -3.11 8.01
C VAL A 171 3.44 -2.99 7.06
N TYR A 172 3.55 -3.57 5.89
CA TYR A 172 2.49 -3.59 4.91
C TYR A 172 1.76 -4.93 4.96
N HIS A 173 0.44 -4.88 5.24
CA HIS A 173 -0.47 -5.99 5.14
C HIS A 173 -1.17 -5.92 3.79
N ARG A 174 -0.74 -6.75 2.84
CA ARG A 174 -1.24 -6.75 1.47
C ARG A 174 -2.33 -7.79 1.31
N HIS A 175 -3.50 -7.37 0.84
CA HIS A 175 -4.61 -8.25 0.48
C HIS A 175 -4.68 -8.33 -1.04
N ILE A 176 -4.24 -9.45 -1.61
CA ILE A 176 -3.99 -9.59 -3.04
C ILE A 176 -5.15 -10.36 -3.68
N PHE A 177 -5.81 -9.72 -4.64
CA PHE A 177 -6.85 -10.31 -5.49
C PHE A 177 -6.32 -10.50 -6.91
N GLU A 178 -6.83 -11.49 -7.61
CA GLU A 178 -6.66 -11.65 -9.04
C GLU A 178 -7.93 -11.17 -9.76
N CYS A 179 -7.76 -10.47 -10.87
CA CYS A 179 -8.83 -9.95 -11.69
C CYS A 179 -8.58 -10.28 -13.16
N THR A 180 -9.52 -10.97 -13.80
CA THR A 180 -9.48 -11.21 -15.24
C THR A 180 -10.45 -10.25 -15.91
N ILE A 181 -9.97 -9.45 -16.86
CA ILE A 181 -10.81 -8.53 -17.62
C ILE A 181 -11.27 -9.14 -18.94
N SER A 182 -12.48 -8.74 -19.37
CA SER A 182 -13.02 -9.11 -20.67
C SER A 182 -12.27 -8.42 -21.82
N ARG A 183 -12.48 -8.90 -23.05
CA ARG A 183 -11.92 -8.30 -24.26
C ARG A 183 -12.37 -6.85 -24.47
N GLU A 184 -13.56 -6.51 -24.03
CA GLU A 184 -14.12 -5.17 -24.18
C GLU A 184 -13.40 -4.12 -23.33
N LEU A 185 -12.83 -4.53 -22.19
CA LEU A 185 -12.06 -3.67 -21.31
C LEU A 185 -10.57 -3.64 -21.66
N TYR A 186 -10.11 -4.57 -22.51
CA TYR A 186 -8.71 -4.64 -22.88
C TYR A 186 -8.31 -3.46 -23.77
N CYS A 187 -7.33 -2.69 -23.34
CA CYS A 187 -6.67 -1.65 -24.11
C CYS A 187 -5.20 -2.05 -24.36
N SER A 188 -4.80 -2.23 -25.62
CA SER A 188 -3.44 -2.66 -25.99
C SER A 188 -2.36 -1.70 -25.48
N ASP A 189 -2.67 -0.42 -25.42
CA ASP A 189 -1.76 0.63 -24.97
C ASP A 189 -1.65 0.72 -23.44
N GLY A 190 -2.46 -0.08 -22.73
CA GLY A 190 -2.59 -0.06 -21.29
C GLY A 190 -3.56 1.00 -20.78
N TYR A 191 -3.32 1.47 -19.56
CA TYR A 191 -4.17 2.45 -18.89
C TYR A 191 -3.35 3.61 -18.35
N VAL A 192 -4.00 4.77 -18.20
CA VAL A 192 -3.39 5.93 -17.55
C VAL A 192 -4.34 6.45 -16.48
N GLU A 193 -3.85 6.51 -15.25
CA GLU A 193 -4.55 7.17 -14.16
C GLU A 193 -3.96 8.57 -13.94
N THR A 194 -4.81 9.56 -13.71
CA THR A 194 -4.38 10.89 -13.26
C THR A 194 -4.81 11.12 -11.83
N LYS A 195 -3.84 11.20 -10.92
CA LYS A 195 -4.09 11.48 -9.51
C LYS A 195 -4.57 12.93 -9.32
N LYS A 196 -5.81 13.09 -8.86
CA LYS A 196 -6.44 14.43 -8.68
C LYS A 196 -5.69 15.33 -7.70
N LYS A 197 -5.01 14.75 -6.69
CA LYS A 197 -4.36 15.51 -5.63
C LYS A 197 -3.14 16.29 -6.12
N ASP A 198 -2.32 15.69 -6.97
CA ASP A 198 -1.01 16.22 -7.36
C ASP A 198 -0.80 16.28 -8.88
N GLY A 199 -1.80 15.88 -9.66
CA GLY A 199 -1.74 15.86 -11.12
C GLY A 199 -0.79 14.80 -11.69
N ARG A 200 -0.24 13.92 -10.85
CA ARG A 200 0.65 12.84 -11.27
C ARG A 200 -0.11 11.85 -12.16
N GLN A 201 0.54 11.41 -13.23
CA GLN A 201 0.04 10.38 -14.13
C GLN A 201 0.75 9.06 -13.85
N ILE A 202 -0.01 7.98 -13.73
CA ILE A 202 0.48 6.62 -13.57
C ILE A 202 0.13 5.85 -14.83
N TYR A 203 1.15 5.27 -15.47
CA TYR A 203 1.02 4.52 -16.70
C TYR A 203 1.12 3.04 -16.41
N PHE A 204 0.09 2.29 -16.81
CA PHE A 204 0.03 0.84 -16.71
C PHE A 204 0.17 0.23 -18.10
N LYS A 205 0.96 -0.84 -18.22
CA LYS A 205 1.19 -1.56 -19.46
C LYS A 205 1.00 -3.06 -19.29
N TRP A 206 0.84 -3.74 -20.40
CA TRP A 206 0.73 -5.19 -20.45
C TRP A 206 2.09 -5.81 -20.74
N ARG A 207 2.37 -6.93 -20.06
CA ARG A 207 3.49 -7.82 -20.38
C ARG A 207 3.03 -9.28 -20.34
N PRO A 208 3.72 -10.21 -21.01
CA PRO A 208 3.43 -11.63 -20.85
C PRO A 208 3.54 -12.03 -19.38
N ARG A 209 2.53 -12.74 -18.86
CA ARG A 209 2.60 -13.33 -17.52
C ARG A 209 3.69 -14.37 -17.52
N ALA A 210 4.64 -14.28 -16.59
CA ALA A 210 5.61 -15.34 -16.36
C ALA A 210 4.85 -16.63 -16.06
N GLN A 211 5.09 -17.70 -16.83
CA GLN A 211 4.49 -18.99 -16.54
C GLN A 211 5.00 -19.42 -15.16
N PHE A 212 4.09 -19.52 -14.19
CA PHE A 212 4.39 -20.27 -12.99
C PHE A 212 4.69 -21.72 -13.46
N GLN A 213 5.94 -22.12 -13.37
CA GLN A 213 6.26 -23.54 -13.35
C GLN A 213 5.58 -24.08 -12.10
N LEU A 214 4.42 -24.72 -12.29
CA LEU A 214 3.88 -25.60 -11.29
C LEU A 214 4.95 -26.67 -11.07
N SER A 215 5.72 -26.51 -10.00
CA SER A 215 6.53 -27.60 -9.48
C SER A 215 5.54 -28.70 -9.07
N ILE A 216 5.40 -29.70 -9.95
CA ILE A 216 4.69 -30.93 -9.69
C ILE A 216 5.50 -31.77 -8.70
#